data_a0641b74b4728970d4b326624d0d09e1
#
_entry.id   a0641b74b4728970d4b326624d0d09e1
#
_cell.length_a   1.000
_cell.length_b   1.000
_cell.length_c   1.000
_cell.angle_alpha   90.00
_cell.angle_beta   90.00
_cell.angle_gamma   90.00
#
_symmetry.space_group_name_H-M   'P 1'
#
loop_
_entity.id
_entity.type
_entity.pdbx_description
1 polymer ?
#
loop_
_entity_poly.entity_id
_entity_poly.type
_entity_poly.pdbx_seq_one_letter_code
_entity_poly.pdbx_strand_id
1 'polypeptide(L)'
;MLKADIQLRLSRLTLDTAFTVAAGEVLALLGPNGSGKSTTLRALVGLLPLAGGRVVLDGTVLEDPAQHVKVPPEKRPIGLMFQDYLLFPHLSAVENVAFGLRAKGTDKKTARQKATQTLARLGLEGALTSARPGAMSGGQQQRVAMARALVTEPKLLLLDEPLAALDVSTKTDVRRLLREVLRRSNAANVLVTHDLLDAVALGDRMVVIGDGKIVQTGTPAEVTSRPRSRYVADLVGVNLLQGTARGTVLDVDGGGQIVTAAAASGPILATVSPTAVAVSRQRPEGHEPNTWAGQISAVDLMGDRVRVRINGTPEITAEVSPRAVDDLKLDDGGELWASVSPSAITVYPP
;
A
#
# COMPACT_ATOMS: atom_id res chain seq x y z
N MET A 1 -1.80 -13.37 -17.36
CA MET A 1 -2.90 -12.79 -16.57
C MET A 1 -3.15 -13.66 -15.35
N LEU A 2 -3.20 -13.09 -14.14
CA LEU A 2 -3.62 -13.73 -12.89
C LEU A 2 -5.13 -13.53 -12.66
N LYS A 3 -5.83 -14.58 -12.24
CA LYS A 3 -7.16 -14.52 -11.63
C LYS A 3 -7.03 -15.20 -10.27
N ALA A 4 -7.29 -14.45 -9.21
CA ALA A 4 -7.20 -14.90 -7.83
C ALA A 4 -8.56 -14.72 -7.14
N ASP A 5 -9.10 -15.79 -6.64
CA ASP A 5 -10.22 -15.86 -5.70
C ASP A 5 -9.68 -16.66 -4.51
N ILE A 6 -9.46 -16.00 -3.38
CA ILE A 6 -8.70 -16.51 -2.25
C ILE A 6 -9.59 -16.51 -1.02
N GLN A 7 -9.95 -17.71 -0.57
CA GLN A 7 -10.70 -17.90 0.67
C GLN A 7 -9.84 -18.71 1.64
N LEU A 8 -9.51 -18.12 2.78
CA LEU A 8 -8.68 -18.72 3.82
C LEU A 8 -9.26 -18.44 5.20
N ARG A 9 -9.13 -19.40 6.10
CA ARG A 9 -9.45 -19.22 7.52
C ARG A 9 -8.21 -19.52 8.35
N LEU A 10 -7.68 -18.50 8.99
CA LEU A 10 -6.62 -18.59 9.96
C LEU A 10 -7.20 -18.28 11.35
N SER A 11 -6.48 -18.60 12.43
CA SER A 11 -6.97 -18.42 13.81
C SER A 11 -7.50 -17.00 14.11
N ARG A 12 -6.94 -15.95 13.47
CA ARG A 12 -7.27 -14.56 13.71
C ARG A 12 -7.69 -13.79 12.48
N LEU A 13 -7.72 -14.42 11.31
CA LEU A 13 -8.00 -13.75 10.03
C LEU A 13 -8.83 -14.68 9.14
N THR A 14 -9.95 -14.18 8.66
CA THR A 14 -10.66 -14.77 7.53
C THR A 14 -10.38 -13.91 6.30
N LEU A 15 -9.68 -14.46 5.32
CA LEU A 15 -9.37 -13.78 4.06
C LEU A 15 -10.40 -14.23 3.01
N ASP A 16 -11.06 -13.25 2.40
CA ASP A 16 -12.03 -13.45 1.30
C ASP A 16 -11.81 -12.32 0.29
N THR A 17 -10.96 -12.58 -0.70
CA THR A 17 -10.52 -11.56 -1.66
C THR A 17 -10.50 -12.10 -3.08
N ALA A 18 -11.08 -11.35 -4.01
CA ALA A 18 -11.06 -11.69 -5.43
C ALA A 18 -10.53 -10.52 -6.27
N PHE A 19 -9.51 -10.77 -7.08
CA PHE A 19 -8.92 -9.78 -7.98
C PHE A 19 -8.26 -10.42 -9.20
N THR A 20 -7.99 -9.60 -10.20
CA THR A 20 -7.26 -10.01 -11.40
C THR A 20 -6.07 -9.11 -11.62
N VAL A 21 -5.02 -9.61 -12.28
CA VAL A 21 -3.86 -8.80 -12.72
C VAL A 21 -3.53 -9.18 -14.15
N ALA A 22 -3.51 -8.21 -15.04
CA ALA A 22 -3.16 -8.44 -16.45
C ALA A 22 -1.65 -8.72 -16.60
N ALA A 23 -1.24 -9.26 -17.74
CA ALA A 23 0.17 -9.35 -18.09
C ALA A 23 0.75 -7.94 -18.23
N GLY A 24 1.90 -7.68 -17.63
CA GLY A 24 2.56 -6.37 -17.58
C GLY A 24 1.96 -5.38 -16.58
N GLU A 25 0.78 -5.65 -16.01
CA GLU A 25 0.14 -4.80 -14.99
C GLU A 25 0.86 -4.93 -13.64
N VAL A 26 0.96 -3.82 -12.92
CA VAL A 26 1.39 -3.76 -11.52
C VAL A 26 0.18 -3.45 -10.63
N LEU A 27 -0.28 -4.44 -9.86
CA LEU A 27 -1.29 -4.28 -8.84
C LEU A 27 -0.64 -3.97 -7.50
N ALA A 28 -0.86 -2.76 -6.95
CA ALA A 28 -0.45 -2.42 -5.60
C ALA A 28 -1.50 -2.88 -4.58
N LEU A 29 -1.08 -3.72 -3.63
CA LEU A 29 -1.91 -4.26 -2.56
C LEU A 29 -1.61 -3.53 -1.27
N LEU A 30 -2.57 -2.74 -0.79
CA LEU A 30 -2.47 -1.92 0.42
C LEU A 30 -3.42 -2.45 1.51
N GLY A 31 -3.23 -1.96 2.73
CA GLY A 31 -4.08 -2.27 3.87
C GLY A 31 -3.31 -2.17 5.19
N PRO A 32 -3.99 -2.06 6.32
CA PRO A 32 -3.37 -2.01 7.64
C PRO A 32 -2.60 -3.30 7.97
N ASN A 33 -1.78 -3.24 9.02
CA ASN A 33 -1.09 -4.43 9.51
C ASN A 33 -2.12 -5.49 9.94
N GLY A 34 -1.87 -6.75 9.58
CA GLY A 34 -2.78 -7.84 9.88
C GLY A 34 -3.97 -7.98 8.91
N SER A 35 -4.17 -7.10 7.93
CA SER A 35 -5.30 -7.18 6.99
C SER A 35 -5.27 -8.36 6.03
N GLY A 36 -4.13 -9.07 5.89
CA GLY A 36 -4.02 -10.26 5.05
C GLY A 36 -3.15 -10.10 3.80
N LYS A 37 -2.44 -8.99 3.60
CA LYS A 37 -1.59 -8.74 2.42
C LYS A 37 -0.55 -9.85 2.17
N SER A 38 0.34 -10.08 3.14
CA SER A 38 1.38 -11.12 3.02
C SER A 38 0.77 -12.53 3.02
N THR A 39 -0.39 -12.72 3.66
CA THR A 39 -1.17 -13.97 3.59
C THR A 39 -1.65 -14.24 2.18
N THR A 40 -2.14 -13.20 1.48
CA THR A 40 -2.52 -13.26 0.05
C THR A 40 -1.33 -13.70 -0.81
N LEU A 41 -0.15 -13.11 -0.62
CA LEU A 41 1.05 -13.52 -1.37
C LEU A 41 1.43 -14.97 -1.09
N ARG A 42 1.40 -15.40 0.17
CA ARG A 42 1.71 -16.79 0.56
C ARG A 42 0.72 -17.79 -0.02
N ALA A 43 -0.56 -17.42 -0.14
CA ALA A 43 -1.57 -18.22 -0.81
C ALA A 43 -1.29 -18.35 -2.33
N LEU A 44 -1.00 -17.24 -3.00
CA LEU A 44 -0.68 -17.23 -4.43
C LEU A 44 0.52 -18.13 -4.75
N VAL A 45 1.55 -18.11 -3.92
CA VAL A 45 2.74 -18.97 -4.07
C VAL A 45 2.42 -20.44 -3.75
N GLY A 46 1.37 -20.71 -2.97
CA GLY A 46 1.00 -22.07 -2.54
C GLY A 46 1.62 -22.51 -1.22
N LEU A 47 2.18 -21.57 -0.44
CA LEU A 47 2.71 -21.80 0.90
C LEU A 47 1.58 -21.95 1.94
N LEU A 48 0.40 -21.40 1.65
CA LEU A 48 -0.81 -21.56 2.44
C LEU A 48 -1.89 -22.19 1.54
N PRO A 49 -2.50 -23.32 1.92
CA PRO A 49 -3.56 -23.92 1.14
C PRO A 49 -4.84 -23.10 1.22
N LEU A 50 -5.55 -22.98 0.11
CA LEU A 50 -6.87 -22.35 0.08
C LEU A 50 -7.89 -23.23 0.83
N ALA A 51 -8.82 -22.57 1.55
CA ALA A 51 -10.02 -23.22 2.07
C ALA A 51 -11.15 -23.24 1.03
N GLY A 52 -11.16 -22.27 0.10
CA GLY A 52 -12.07 -22.14 -1.02
C GLY A 52 -11.53 -21.15 -2.05
N GLY A 53 -12.28 -20.95 -3.12
CA GLY A 53 -11.85 -20.09 -4.22
C GLY A 53 -10.91 -20.80 -5.20
N ARG A 54 -10.17 -20.00 -6.00
CA ARG A 54 -9.36 -20.54 -7.09
C ARG A 54 -8.25 -19.57 -7.51
N VAL A 55 -7.05 -20.10 -7.80
CA VAL A 55 -5.95 -19.35 -8.38
C VAL A 55 -5.63 -19.87 -9.78
N VAL A 56 -5.73 -18.99 -10.78
CA VAL A 56 -5.45 -19.30 -12.19
C VAL A 56 -4.40 -18.32 -12.72
N LEU A 57 -3.33 -18.83 -13.32
CA LEU A 57 -2.28 -18.04 -13.95
C LEU A 57 -2.12 -18.46 -15.43
N ASP A 58 -2.32 -17.53 -16.35
CA ASP A 58 -2.29 -17.76 -17.79
C ASP A 58 -3.11 -18.97 -18.25
N GLY A 59 -4.33 -19.08 -17.73
CA GLY A 59 -5.24 -20.18 -18.03
C GLY A 59 -4.93 -21.49 -17.29
N THR A 60 -3.79 -21.60 -16.61
CA THR A 60 -3.42 -22.78 -15.82
C THR A 60 -3.94 -22.63 -14.40
N VAL A 61 -4.71 -23.62 -13.91
CA VAL A 61 -5.19 -23.68 -12.52
C VAL A 61 -4.00 -24.07 -11.65
N LEU A 62 -3.62 -23.17 -10.73
CA LEU A 62 -2.56 -23.42 -9.74
C LEU A 62 -3.11 -24.03 -8.44
N GLU A 63 -4.32 -23.62 -8.04
CA GLU A 63 -5.00 -24.15 -6.89
C GLU A 63 -6.52 -24.03 -7.06
N ASP A 64 -7.24 -25.10 -6.74
CA ASP A 64 -8.70 -25.17 -6.73
C ASP A 64 -9.11 -26.32 -5.77
N PRO A 65 -9.46 -26.01 -4.51
CA PRO A 65 -9.84 -27.03 -3.54
C PRO A 65 -11.06 -27.86 -3.96
N ALA A 66 -12.03 -27.27 -4.68
CA ALA A 66 -13.23 -27.96 -5.12
C ALA A 66 -12.91 -29.03 -6.20
N GLN A 67 -11.84 -28.83 -6.96
CA GLN A 67 -11.36 -29.78 -7.98
C GLN A 67 -10.16 -30.60 -7.51
N HIS A 68 -9.75 -30.49 -6.25
CA HIS A 68 -8.57 -31.16 -5.68
C HIS A 68 -7.26 -30.83 -6.44
N VAL A 69 -7.18 -29.65 -7.05
CA VAL A 69 -5.97 -29.19 -7.75
C VAL A 69 -5.10 -28.38 -6.80
N LYS A 70 -3.85 -28.77 -6.66
CA LYS A 70 -2.84 -28.03 -5.90
C LYS A 70 -1.46 -28.21 -6.53
N VAL A 71 -1.02 -27.21 -7.30
CA VAL A 71 0.35 -27.16 -7.82
C VAL A 71 1.29 -26.77 -6.69
N PRO A 72 2.32 -27.57 -6.39
CA PRO A 72 3.27 -27.22 -5.31
C PRO A 72 4.06 -25.96 -5.66
N PRO A 73 4.53 -25.19 -4.64
CA PRO A 73 5.18 -23.89 -4.83
C PRO A 73 6.35 -23.89 -5.84
N GLU A 74 7.20 -24.89 -5.78
CA GLU A 74 8.38 -25.01 -6.65
C GLU A 74 8.06 -25.24 -8.13
N LYS A 75 6.84 -25.68 -8.44
CA LYS A 75 6.35 -25.87 -9.82
C LYS A 75 5.54 -24.67 -10.33
N ARG A 76 5.21 -23.70 -9.47
CA ARG A 76 4.51 -22.48 -9.91
C ARG A 76 5.49 -21.55 -10.62
N PRO A 77 5.15 -20.97 -11.79
CA PRO A 77 6.00 -20.01 -12.48
C PRO A 77 5.94 -18.62 -11.83
N ILE A 78 6.27 -18.55 -10.53
CA ILE A 78 6.16 -17.37 -9.69
C ILE A 78 7.53 -16.98 -9.18
N GLY A 79 7.87 -15.69 -9.28
CA GLY A 79 8.98 -15.07 -8.60
C GLY A 79 8.46 -14.38 -7.33
N LEU A 80 9.10 -14.63 -6.19
CA LEU A 80 8.74 -14.02 -4.92
C LEU A 80 9.93 -13.33 -4.28
N MET A 81 9.74 -12.09 -3.87
CA MET A 81 10.64 -11.34 -3.00
C MET A 81 9.95 -11.12 -1.66
N PHE A 82 10.53 -11.68 -0.60
CA PHE A 82 10.08 -11.50 0.78
C PHE A 82 10.57 -10.19 1.37
N GLN A 83 9.86 -9.68 2.37
CA GLN A 83 10.20 -8.45 3.10
C GLN A 83 11.63 -8.47 3.66
N ASP A 84 12.07 -9.58 4.27
CA ASP A 84 13.41 -9.75 4.84
C ASP A 84 14.45 -10.26 3.82
N TYR A 85 14.14 -10.14 2.51
CA TYR A 85 14.96 -10.61 1.40
C TYR A 85 15.26 -12.12 1.39
N LEU A 86 15.40 -12.75 2.54
CA LEU A 86 15.69 -14.18 2.76
C LEU A 86 16.78 -14.71 1.81
N LEU A 87 17.90 -13.99 1.71
CA LEU A 87 19.06 -14.42 0.96
C LEU A 87 19.75 -15.58 1.70
N PHE A 88 20.30 -16.52 0.93
CA PHE A 88 21.13 -17.59 1.49
C PHE A 88 22.47 -17.02 1.97
N PRO A 89 22.76 -16.99 3.28
CA PRO A 89 23.90 -16.24 3.82
C PRO A 89 25.26 -16.87 3.43
N HIS A 90 25.28 -18.15 3.13
CA HIS A 90 26.47 -18.90 2.72
C HIS A 90 26.78 -18.81 1.22
N LEU A 91 25.84 -18.33 0.41
CA LEU A 91 25.97 -18.17 -1.05
C LEU A 91 26.36 -16.72 -1.40
N SER A 92 27.16 -16.57 -2.47
CA SER A 92 27.44 -15.25 -3.05
C SER A 92 26.19 -14.68 -3.74
N ALA A 93 26.22 -13.40 -4.15
CA ALA A 93 25.13 -12.76 -4.89
C ALA A 93 24.78 -13.55 -6.15
N VAL A 94 25.78 -13.88 -6.99
CA VAL A 94 25.55 -14.64 -8.23
C VAL A 94 24.98 -16.03 -7.94
N GLU A 95 25.37 -16.66 -6.86
CA GLU A 95 24.85 -17.99 -6.50
C GLU A 95 23.46 -17.94 -5.89
N ASN A 96 23.14 -16.91 -5.11
CA ASN A 96 21.77 -16.64 -4.67
C ASN A 96 20.83 -16.49 -5.87
N VAL A 97 21.22 -15.71 -6.88
CA VAL A 97 20.39 -15.48 -8.08
C VAL A 97 20.34 -16.74 -8.94
N ALA A 98 21.45 -17.45 -9.15
CA ALA A 98 21.49 -18.66 -9.95
C ALA A 98 20.76 -19.86 -9.34
N PHE A 99 20.43 -19.80 -8.03
CA PHE A 99 19.85 -20.93 -7.30
C PHE A 99 18.57 -21.46 -7.94
N GLY A 100 17.61 -20.60 -8.26
CA GLY A 100 16.33 -21.00 -8.84
C GLY A 100 16.48 -21.64 -10.24
N LEU A 101 17.40 -21.15 -11.06
CA LEU A 101 17.70 -21.75 -12.36
C LEU A 101 18.31 -23.15 -12.22
N ARG A 102 19.24 -23.30 -11.27
CA ARG A 102 19.87 -24.60 -10.99
C ARG A 102 18.88 -25.62 -10.44
N ALA A 103 17.98 -25.18 -9.55
CA ALA A 103 16.91 -26.02 -9.02
C ALA A 103 15.95 -26.53 -10.11
N LYS A 104 15.81 -25.77 -11.20
CA LYS A 104 15.05 -26.16 -12.41
C LYS A 104 15.87 -26.94 -13.44
N GLY A 105 17.11 -27.37 -13.13
CA GLY A 105 17.94 -28.21 -13.98
C GLY A 105 18.85 -27.47 -14.95
N THR A 106 18.92 -26.13 -14.91
CA THR A 106 19.89 -25.37 -15.73
C THR A 106 21.31 -25.67 -15.25
N ASP A 107 22.24 -25.92 -16.19
CA ASP A 107 23.64 -26.17 -15.88
C ASP A 107 24.29 -24.97 -15.16
N LYS A 108 25.34 -25.25 -14.36
CA LYS A 108 25.98 -24.26 -13.48
C LYS A 108 26.51 -23.05 -14.24
N LYS A 109 27.11 -23.25 -15.42
CA LYS A 109 27.76 -22.20 -16.23
C LYS A 109 26.70 -21.24 -16.76
N THR A 110 25.66 -21.78 -17.39
CA THR A 110 24.53 -21.01 -17.97
C THR A 110 23.77 -20.28 -16.86
N ALA A 111 23.48 -20.95 -15.73
CA ALA A 111 22.78 -20.33 -14.60
C ALA A 111 23.56 -19.15 -14.03
N ARG A 112 24.88 -19.27 -13.85
CA ARG A 112 25.74 -18.17 -13.38
C ARG A 112 25.82 -17.03 -14.39
N GLN A 113 25.90 -17.32 -15.69
CA GLN A 113 25.91 -16.30 -16.73
C GLN A 113 24.62 -15.46 -16.72
N LYS A 114 23.45 -16.12 -16.70
CA LYS A 114 22.15 -15.44 -16.59
C LYS A 114 22.03 -14.63 -15.29
N ALA A 115 22.49 -15.19 -14.18
CA ALA A 115 22.49 -14.50 -12.88
C ALA A 115 23.35 -13.23 -12.91
N THR A 116 24.57 -13.30 -13.48
CA THR A 116 25.45 -12.13 -13.62
C THR A 116 24.81 -11.05 -14.51
N GLN A 117 24.21 -11.44 -15.64
CA GLN A 117 23.49 -10.49 -16.51
C GLN A 117 22.29 -9.82 -15.79
N THR A 118 21.55 -10.59 -14.99
CA THR A 118 20.43 -10.05 -14.23
C THR A 118 20.89 -9.09 -13.12
N LEU A 119 21.99 -9.44 -12.42
CA LEU A 119 22.62 -8.55 -11.44
C LEU A 119 23.11 -7.25 -12.07
N ALA A 120 23.77 -7.32 -13.23
CA ALA A 120 24.26 -6.15 -13.96
C ALA A 120 23.10 -5.19 -14.32
N ARG A 121 21.96 -5.72 -14.79
CA ARG A 121 20.75 -4.92 -15.07
C ARG A 121 20.21 -4.17 -13.83
N LEU A 122 20.54 -4.67 -12.64
CA LEU A 122 20.16 -4.06 -11.36
C LEU A 122 21.32 -3.25 -10.73
N GLY A 123 22.38 -2.96 -11.51
CA GLY A 123 23.51 -2.16 -11.06
C GLY A 123 24.43 -2.86 -10.06
N LEU A 124 24.50 -4.20 -10.10
CA LEU A 124 25.38 -5.01 -9.26
C LEU A 124 26.41 -5.73 -10.16
N GLU A 125 27.61 -5.16 -10.23
CA GLU A 125 28.71 -5.65 -11.09
C GLU A 125 30.02 -5.85 -10.32
N GLY A 126 31.00 -6.44 -10.99
CA GLY A 126 32.36 -6.60 -10.47
C GLY A 126 32.42 -7.45 -9.19
N ALA A 127 33.14 -6.96 -8.20
CA ALA A 127 33.36 -7.66 -6.94
C ALA A 127 32.06 -7.94 -6.16
N LEU A 128 31.01 -7.14 -6.35
CA LEU A 128 29.72 -7.31 -5.69
C LEU A 128 29.02 -8.63 -6.08
N THR A 129 29.26 -9.14 -7.29
CA THR A 129 28.67 -10.42 -7.71
C THR A 129 29.18 -11.61 -6.89
N SER A 130 30.39 -11.52 -6.36
CA SER A 130 31.05 -12.54 -5.54
C SER A 130 30.84 -12.32 -4.03
N ALA A 131 30.35 -11.16 -3.62
CA ALA A 131 30.10 -10.84 -2.23
C ALA A 131 28.97 -11.69 -1.63
N ARG A 132 29.06 -11.99 -0.34
CA ARG A 132 28.01 -12.66 0.44
C ARG A 132 27.08 -11.62 1.09
N PRO A 133 25.82 -11.98 1.42
CA PRO A 133 24.85 -11.04 2.00
C PRO A 133 25.38 -10.23 3.19
N GLY A 134 26.13 -10.84 4.12
CA GLY A 134 26.68 -10.15 5.28
C GLY A 134 27.72 -9.06 4.97
N ALA A 135 28.26 -9.01 3.73
CA ALA A 135 29.20 -7.99 3.28
C ALA A 135 28.52 -6.95 2.36
N MET A 136 27.20 -6.94 2.28
CA MET A 136 26.41 -6.06 1.41
C MET A 136 25.61 -5.06 2.21
N SER A 137 25.41 -3.85 1.65
CA SER A 137 24.40 -2.91 2.17
C SER A 137 22.97 -3.46 1.98
N GLY A 138 22.01 -2.94 2.75
CA GLY A 138 20.59 -3.33 2.61
C GLY A 138 20.07 -3.16 1.18
N GLY A 139 20.39 -2.05 0.51
CA GLY A 139 20.01 -1.81 -0.88
C GLY A 139 20.67 -2.78 -1.89
N GLN A 140 21.89 -3.27 -1.60
CA GLN A 140 22.53 -4.29 -2.40
C GLN A 140 21.87 -5.66 -2.20
N GLN A 141 21.57 -6.04 -0.94
CA GLN A 141 20.85 -7.27 -0.64
C GLN A 141 19.46 -7.29 -1.31
N GLN A 142 18.75 -6.18 -1.26
CA GLN A 142 17.47 -6.02 -1.92
C GLN A 142 17.56 -6.26 -3.42
N ARG A 143 18.53 -5.63 -4.10
CA ARG A 143 18.75 -5.82 -5.55
C ARG A 143 19.11 -7.26 -5.88
N VAL A 144 19.85 -7.96 -5.04
CA VAL A 144 20.12 -9.41 -5.19
C VAL A 144 18.83 -10.23 -5.04
N ALA A 145 17.98 -9.92 -4.05
CA ALA A 145 16.69 -10.60 -3.87
C ALA A 145 15.75 -10.39 -5.06
N MET A 146 15.72 -9.16 -5.60
CA MET A 146 14.98 -8.83 -6.81
C MET A 146 15.52 -9.60 -8.03
N ALA A 147 16.84 -9.63 -8.22
CA ALA A 147 17.47 -10.43 -9.27
C ALA A 147 17.10 -11.91 -9.18
N ARG A 148 17.08 -12.47 -7.96
CA ARG A 148 16.70 -13.86 -7.70
C ARG A 148 15.25 -14.15 -8.10
N ALA A 149 14.33 -13.21 -7.81
CA ALA A 149 12.94 -13.34 -8.19
C ALA A 149 12.71 -13.25 -9.72
N LEU A 150 13.52 -12.44 -10.40
CA LEU A 150 13.38 -12.15 -11.85
C LEU A 150 14.10 -13.15 -12.76
N VAL A 151 15.22 -13.74 -12.33
CA VAL A 151 16.11 -14.52 -13.21
C VAL A 151 15.44 -15.73 -13.85
N THR A 152 14.38 -16.25 -13.22
CA THR A 152 13.61 -17.40 -13.72
C THR A 152 12.54 -16.99 -14.74
N GLU A 153 12.47 -15.72 -15.11
CA GLU A 153 11.47 -15.16 -16.04
C GLU A 153 10.04 -15.57 -15.65
N PRO A 154 9.59 -15.21 -14.42
CA PRO A 154 8.31 -15.69 -13.90
C PRO A 154 7.13 -15.10 -14.69
N LYS A 155 5.99 -15.80 -14.70
CA LYS A 155 4.71 -15.29 -15.22
C LYS A 155 3.94 -14.42 -14.19
N LEU A 156 4.27 -14.57 -12.92
CA LEU A 156 3.76 -13.75 -11.82
C LEU A 156 4.94 -13.36 -10.92
N LEU A 157 5.08 -12.06 -10.69
CA LEU A 157 6.06 -11.50 -9.75
C LEU A 157 5.35 -10.95 -8.53
N LEU A 158 5.74 -11.43 -7.37
CA LEU A 158 5.21 -11.02 -6.06
C LEU A 158 6.31 -10.31 -5.27
N LEU A 159 6.03 -9.10 -4.82
CA LEU A 159 6.96 -8.25 -4.09
C LEU A 159 6.33 -7.87 -2.75
N ASP A 160 6.88 -8.37 -1.64
CA ASP A 160 6.42 -8.07 -0.29
C ASP A 160 7.27 -6.97 0.32
N GLU A 161 6.74 -5.76 0.41
CA GLU A 161 7.38 -4.55 0.94
C GLU A 161 8.81 -4.31 0.42
N PRO A 162 9.01 -4.28 -0.90
CA PRO A 162 10.36 -4.29 -1.48
C PRO A 162 11.20 -3.05 -1.16
N LEU A 163 10.63 -1.96 -0.64
CA LEU A 163 11.32 -0.70 -0.36
C LEU A 163 11.33 -0.32 1.13
N ALA A 164 10.79 -1.17 2.02
CA ALA A 164 10.56 -0.82 3.43
C ALA A 164 11.86 -0.63 4.25
N ALA A 165 12.91 -1.41 3.96
CA ALA A 165 14.15 -1.43 4.76
C ALA A 165 15.23 -0.46 4.25
N LEU A 166 14.87 0.49 3.37
CA LEU A 166 15.82 1.42 2.77
C LEU A 166 15.75 2.81 3.40
N ASP A 167 16.90 3.46 3.50
CA ASP A 167 16.97 4.89 3.79
C ASP A 167 16.37 5.74 2.65
N VAL A 168 15.98 6.97 2.96
CA VAL A 168 15.24 7.87 2.05
C VAL A 168 15.98 8.10 0.73
N SER A 169 17.30 8.25 0.75
CA SER A 169 18.10 8.52 -0.44
C SER A 169 18.17 7.29 -1.36
N THR A 170 18.46 6.15 -0.80
CA THR A 170 18.52 4.86 -1.52
C THR A 170 17.14 4.44 -2.04
N LYS A 171 16.07 4.71 -1.28
CA LYS A 171 14.69 4.37 -1.65
C LYS A 171 14.28 4.99 -2.99
N THR A 172 14.65 6.23 -3.25
CA THR A 172 14.32 6.93 -4.50
C THR A 172 14.95 6.27 -5.72
N ASP A 173 16.23 5.92 -5.63
CA ASP A 173 16.96 5.27 -6.74
C ASP A 173 16.45 3.86 -6.99
N VAL A 174 16.21 3.10 -5.93
CA VAL A 174 15.68 1.74 -6.06
C VAL A 174 14.23 1.73 -6.56
N ARG A 175 13.41 2.71 -6.17
CA ARG A 175 12.05 2.87 -6.72
C ARG A 175 12.08 3.11 -8.22
N ARG A 176 12.97 3.98 -8.70
CA ARG A 176 13.15 4.23 -10.14
C ARG A 176 13.58 2.96 -10.88
N LEU A 177 14.56 2.24 -10.35
CA LEU A 177 15.04 0.98 -10.92
C LEU A 177 13.93 -0.08 -10.96
N LEU A 178 13.18 -0.23 -9.85
CA LEU A 178 12.06 -1.18 -9.77
C LEU A 178 10.98 -0.85 -10.80
N ARG A 179 10.65 0.44 -10.97
CA ARG A 179 9.70 0.89 -11.99
C ARG A 179 10.14 0.50 -13.41
N GLU A 180 11.41 0.67 -13.74
CA GLU A 180 11.95 0.25 -15.06
C GLU A 180 11.86 -1.26 -15.26
N VAL A 181 12.19 -2.03 -14.22
CA VAL A 181 12.13 -3.51 -14.26
C VAL A 181 10.69 -3.98 -14.46
N LEU A 182 9.75 -3.45 -13.68
CA LEU A 182 8.34 -3.83 -13.76
C LEU A 182 7.73 -3.46 -15.11
N ARG A 183 8.04 -2.29 -15.66
CA ARG A 183 7.55 -1.87 -17.00
C ARG A 183 8.08 -2.73 -18.16
N ARG A 184 9.25 -3.33 -18.00
CA ARG A 184 9.82 -4.25 -19.00
C ARG A 184 9.39 -5.70 -18.82
N SER A 185 8.75 -6.00 -17.73
CA SER A 185 8.26 -7.33 -17.39
C SER A 185 6.92 -7.60 -18.09
N ASN A 186 6.78 -8.73 -18.73
CA ASN A 186 5.48 -9.22 -19.21
C ASN A 186 4.73 -10.04 -18.14
N ALA A 187 5.31 -10.21 -16.95
CA ALA A 187 4.64 -10.89 -15.84
C ALA A 187 3.45 -10.06 -15.33
N ALA A 188 2.45 -10.72 -14.75
CA ALA A 188 1.56 -10.06 -13.83
C ALA A 188 2.34 -9.71 -12.55
N ASN A 189 2.21 -8.50 -12.02
CA ASN A 189 2.99 -8.08 -10.86
C ASN A 189 2.06 -7.69 -9.72
N VAL A 190 2.32 -8.22 -8.51
CA VAL A 190 1.63 -7.81 -7.27
C VAL A 190 2.66 -7.25 -6.31
N LEU A 191 2.48 -5.99 -5.96
CA LEU A 191 3.32 -5.23 -5.05
C LEU A 191 2.57 -4.99 -3.74
N VAL A 192 3.02 -5.57 -2.64
CA VAL A 192 2.54 -5.21 -1.30
C VAL A 192 3.38 -4.05 -0.79
N THR A 193 2.71 -3.01 -0.33
CA THR A 193 3.36 -1.88 0.34
C THR A 193 2.39 -1.20 1.33
N HIS A 194 2.94 -0.57 2.34
CA HIS A 194 2.22 0.34 3.24
C HIS A 194 2.51 1.81 2.91
N ASP A 195 3.40 2.09 1.95
CA ASP A 195 3.79 3.43 1.52
C ASP A 195 2.96 3.84 0.30
N LEU A 196 2.16 4.91 0.46
CA LEU A 196 1.34 5.45 -0.62
C LEU A 196 2.17 5.92 -1.81
N LEU A 197 3.35 6.52 -1.56
CA LEU A 197 4.23 7.00 -2.63
C LEU A 197 4.74 5.85 -3.49
N ASP A 198 5.05 4.70 -2.88
CA ASP A 198 5.46 3.50 -3.61
C ASP A 198 4.30 2.96 -4.45
N ALA A 199 3.10 2.89 -3.87
CA ALA A 199 1.91 2.43 -4.57
C ALA A 199 1.53 3.33 -5.76
N VAL A 200 1.58 4.66 -5.58
CA VAL A 200 1.31 5.66 -6.65
C VAL A 200 2.39 5.62 -7.73
N ALA A 201 3.67 5.49 -7.34
CA ALA A 201 4.78 5.55 -8.30
C ALA A 201 4.92 4.28 -9.14
N LEU A 202 4.55 3.12 -8.59
CA LEU A 202 4.79 1.81 -9.19
C LEU A 202 3.54 1.11 -9.70
N GLY A 203 2.37 1.33 -9.05
CA GLY A 203 1.12 0.63 -9.35
C GLY A 203 0.34 1.26 -10.50
N ASP A 204 -0.19 0.42 -11.39
CA ASP A 204 -1.18 0.82 -12.39
C ASP A 204 -2.58 0.83 -11.77
N ARG A 205 -2.81 -0.07 -10.82
CA ARG A 205 -4.05 -0.20 -10.05
C ARG A 205 -3.75 -0.53 -8.60
N MET A 206 -4.62 -0.09 -7.71
CA MET A 206 -4.57 -0.35 -6.28
C MET A 206 -5.73 -1.24 -5.85
N VAL A 207 -5.46 -2.15 -4.92
CA VAL A 207 -6.44 -2.90 -4.14
C VAL A 207 -6.15 -2.67 -2.68
N VAL A 208 -7.12 -2.24 -1.93
CA VAL A 208 -7.01 -2.04 -0.47
C VAL A 208 -7.74 -3.16 0.24
N ILE A 209 -7.03 -3.87 1.11
CA ILE A 209 -7.60 -4.93 1.97
C ILE A 209 -7.80 -4.37 3.38
N GLY A 210 -9.02 -4.51 3.90
CA GLY A 210 -9.38 -4.26 5.29
C GLY A 210 -10.07 -5.49 5.86
N ASP A 211 -9.65 -5.95 7.03
CA ASP A 211 -10.22 -7.11 7.74
C ASP A 211 -10.43 -8.35 6.87
N GLY A 212 -9.45 -8.63 6.01
CA GLY A 212 -9.46 -9.78 5.12
C GLY A 212 -10.35 -9.67 3.88
N LYS A 213 -10.92 -8.50 3.60
CA LYS A 213 -11.76 -8.23 2.42
C LYS A 213 -11.24 -7.06 1.61
N ILE A 214 -11.57 -7.02 0.33
CA ILE A 214 -11.30 -5.84 -0.49
C ILE A 214 -12.30 -4.75 -0.14
N VAL A 215 -11.78 -3.60 0.35
CA VAL A 215 -12.59 -2.44 0.72
C VAL A 215 -12.60 -1.35 -0.35
N GLN A 216 -11.57 -1.33 -1.20
CA GLN A 216 -11.49 -0.39 -2.32
C GLN A 216 -10.60 -0.91 -3.43
N THR A 217 -10.98 -0.63 -4.68
CA THR A 217 -10.17 -0.89 -5.88
C THR A 217 -10.30 0.28 -6.83
N GLY A 218 -9.22 0.65 -7.50
CA GLY A 218 -9.20 1.72 -8.49
C GLY A 218 -7.79 2.04 -8.96
N THR A 219 -7.67 3.02 -9.84
CA THR A 219 -6.37 3.63 -10.16
C THR A 219 -5.81 4.37 -8.96
N PRO A 220 -4.49 4.64 -8.88
CA PRO A 220 -3.93 5.47 -7.82
C PRO A 220 -4.66 6.81 -7.63
N ALA A 221 -5.01 7.48 -8.73
CA ALA A 221 -5.72 8.75 -8.69
C ALA A 221 -7.13 8.63 -8.08
N GLU A 222 -7.87 7.57 -8.45
CA GLU A 222 -9.21 7.33 -7.90
C GLU A 222 -9.18 7.00 -6.41
N VAL A 223 -8.24 6.12 -5.99
CA VAL A 223 -8.14 5.70 -4.59
C VAL A 223 -7.71 6.87 -3.70
N THR A 224 -6.78 7.70 -4.16
CA THR A 224 -6.29 8.85 -3.39
C THR A 224 -7.26 10.03 -3.35
N SER A 225 -8.01 10.27 -4.43
CA SER A 225 -8.96 11.39 -4.47
C SER A 225 -10.28 11.09 -3.76
N ARG A 226 -10.65 9.80 -3.65
CA ARG A 226 -11.93 9.36 -3.06
C ARG A 226 -11.72 8.18 -2.11
N PRO A 227 -11.06 8.37 -0.96
CA PRO A 227 -10.83 7.31 0.00
C PRO A 227 -12.16 6.77 0.54
N ARG A 228 -12.32 5.44 0.58
CA ARG A 228 -13.53 4.76 1.08
C ARG A 228 -13.35 4.12 2.45
N SER A 229 -12.20 4.31 3.06
CA SER A 229 -11.91 3.82 4.41
C SER A 229 -11.06 4.82 5.17
N ARG A 230 -11.16 4.80 6.50
CA ARG A 230 -10.30 5.63 7.36
C ARG A 230 -8.82 5.35 7.11
N TYR A 231 -8.46 4.09 6.90
CA TYR A 231 -7.09 3.71 6.56
C TYR A 231 -6.55 4.45 5.31
N VAL A 232 -7.34 4.48 4.22
CA VAL A 232 -6.91 5.19 2.98
C VAL A 232 -6.89 6.70 3.22
N ALA A 233 -7.86 7.24 3.94
CA ALA A 233 -7.90 8.67 4.27
C ALA A 233 -6.68 9.10 5.09
N ASP A 234 -6.31 8.32 6.11
CA ASP A 234 -5.12 8.55 6.93
C ASP A 234 -3.84 8.44 6.09
N LEU A 235 -3.78 7.47 5.20
CA LEU A 235 -2.64 7.26 4.30
C LEU A 235 -2.46 8.43 3.30
N VAL A 236 -3.57 8.98 2.79
CA VAL A 236 -3.60 10.15 1.91
C VAL A 236 -3.38 11.45 2.70
N GLY A 237 -3.69 11.44 3.99
CA GLY A 237 -3.58 12.60 4.86
C GLY A 237 -4.77 13.54 4.76
N VAL A 238 -6.00 13.02 4.62
CA VAL A 238 -7.23 13.81 4.59
C VAL A 238 -8.19 13.39 5.70
N ASN A 239 -9.06 14.30 6.12
CA ASN A 239 -10.19 13.96 6.97
C ASN A 239 -11.24 13.23 6.14
N LEU A 240 -11.76 12.11 6.64
CA LEU A 240 -12.88 11.37 6.06
C LEU A 240 -14.06 11.41 7.03
N LEU A 241 -15.15 11.98 6.57
CA LEU A 241 -16.43 12.02 7.27
C LEU A 241 -17.41 11.12 6.54
N GLN A 242 -18.16 10.34 7.29
CA GLN A 242 -19.21 9.47 6.78
C GLN A 242 -20.54 9.88 7.38
N GLY A 243 -21.61 9.77 6.63
CA GLY A 243 -22.94 10.12 7.16
C GLY A 243 -24.02 10.08 6.10
N THR A 244 -25.18 10.66 6.44
CA THR A 244 -26.34 10.74 5.56
C THR A 244 -26.61 12.17 5.13
N ALA A 245 -26.60 12.41 3.81
CA ALA A 245 -26.88 13.73 3.26
C ALA A 245 -28.37 13.95 2.98
N ARG A 246 -28.82 15.18 3.23
CA ARG A 246 -30.15 15.72 2.90
C ARG A 246 -29.97 17.10 2.24
N GLY A 247 -29.89 17.16 0.93
CA GLY A 247 -29.54 18.39 0.22
C GLY A 247 -28.10 18.77 0.49
N THR A 248 -27.83 19.95 1.00
CA THR A 248 -26.49 20.45 1.37
C THR A 248 -26.09 20.16 2.81
N VAL A 249 -26.90 19.46 3.59
CA VAL A 249 -26.60 19.12 4.97
C VAL A 249 -26.22 17.65 5.06
N LEU A 250 -25.07 17.37 5.65
CA LEU A 250 -24.56 16.04 6.00
C LEU A 250 -24.71 15.83 7.52
N ASP A 251 -25.56 14.89 7.89
CA ASP A 251 -25.61 14.36 9.27
C ASP A 251 -24.45 13.36 9.43
N VAL A 252 -23.40 13.72 10.20
CA VAL A 252 -22.18 12.93 10.32
C VAL A 252 -22.36 11.78 11.32
N ASP A 253 -21.92 10.59 10.95
CA ASP A 253 -21.88 9.45 11.87
C ASP A 253 -20.96 9.77 13.06
N GLY A 254 -21.42 9.51 14.29
CA GLY A 254 -20.73 9.95 15.51
C GLY A 254 -21.12 11.35 16.00
N GLY A 255 -21.94 12.07 15.24
CA GLY A 255 -22.58 13.34 15.65
C GLY A 255 -22.08 14.55 14.87
N GLY A 256 -22.89 15.60 14.93
CA GLY A 256 -22.68 16.86 14.22
C GLY A 256 -23.23 16.90 12.81
N GLN A 257 -23.39 18.14 12.34
CA GLN A 257 -23.86 18.44 11.00
C GLN A 257 -22.81 19.27 10.26
N ILE A 258 -22.66 19.01 8.99
CA ILE A 258 -21.78 19.77 8.11
C ILE A 258 -22.57 20.21 6.87
N VAL A 259 -22.42 21.47 6.52
CA VAL A 259 -22.96 22.05 5.28
C VAL A 259 -21.94 21.88 4.16
N THR A 260 -22.35 21.33 3.04
CA THR A 260 -21.54 21.09 1.84
C THR A 260 -21.96 22.03 0.72
N ALA A 261 -21.06 22.37 -0.19
CA ALA A 261 -21.40 23.20 -1.35
C ALA A 261 -22.26 22.44 -2.38
N ALA A 262 -22.05 21.14 -2.50
CA ALA A 262 -22.80 20.28 -3.40
C ALA A 262 -23.94 19.56 -2.65
N ALA A 263 -25.14 19.56 -3.23
CA ALA A 263 -26.25 18.78 -2.68
C ALA A 263 -26.07 17.30 -2.95
N ALA A 264 -26.40 16.47 -1.96
CA ALA A 264 -26.37 15.01 -2.03
C ALA A 264 -27.57 14.41 -1.29
N SER A 265 -27.82 13.11 -1.47
CA SER A 265 -28.92 12.41 -0.81
C SER A 265 -28.52 10.99 -0.45
N GLY A 266 -28.87 10.55 0.76
CA GLY A 266 -28.56 9.22 1.28
C GLY A 266 -27.16 9.10 1.84
N PRO A 267 -26.64 7.86 2.01
CA PRO A 267 -25.31 7.62 2.55
C PRO A 267 -24.21 8.22 1.64
N ILE A 268 -23.31 9.02 2.22
CA ILE A 268 -22.19 9.61 1.50
C ILE A 268 -20.91 9.60 2.34
N LEU A 269 -19.79 9.73 1.64
CA LEU A 269 -18.50 10.08 2.20
C LEU A 269 -18.16 11.53 1.84
N ALA A 270 -17.51 12.21 2.76
CA ALA A 270 -17.02 13.56 2.55
C ALA A 270 -15.55 13.67 2.98
N THR A 271 -14.73 14.30 2.17
CA THR A 271 -13.31 14.56 2.50
C THR A 271 -13.04 16.04 2.67
N VAL A 272 -12.15 16.33 3.61
CA VAL A 272 -11.65 17.68 3.91
C VAL A 272 -10.14 17.60 4.04
N SER A 273 -9.41 18.46 3.31
CA SER A 273 -7.97 18.61 3.55
C SER A 273 -7.72 19.18 4.94
N PRO A 274 -6.78 18.63 5.75
CA PRO A 274 -6.42 19.22 7.02
C PRO A 274 -5.94 20.67 6.90
N THR A 275 -5.37 21.06 5.75
CA THR A 275 -4.95 22.44 5.46
C THR A 275 -6.12 23.39 5.21
N ALA A 276 -7.31 22.87 4.92
CA ALA A 276 -8.53 23.66 4.74
C ALA A 276 -9.32 23.86 6.05
N VAL A 277 -8.86 23.24 7.14
CA VAL A 277 -9.43 23.42 8.48
C VAL A 277 -8.76 24.61 9.14
N ALA A 278 -9.48 25.71 9.31
CA ALA A 278 -9.00 26.86 10.08
C ALA A 278 -9.23 26.59 11.57
N VAL A 279 -8.30 27.06 12.40
CA VAL A 279 -8.36 26.91 13.86
C VAL A 279 -8.17 28.25 14.58
N SER A 280 -8.89 28.43 15.68
CA SER A 280 -8.82 29.64 16.52
C SER A 280 -9.16 29.35 17.99
N ARG A 281 -8.62 30.19 18.93
CA ARG A 281 -8.93 30.06 20.36
C ARG A 281 -10.30 30.61 20.72
N GLN A 282 -10.79 31.55 19.96
CA GLN A 282 -12.12 32.14 20.15
C GLN A 282 -13.01 31.75 18.97
N ARG A 283 -14.30 31.72 19.20
CA ARG A 283 -15.25 31.50 18.10
C ARG A 283 -15.03 32.54 17.02
N PRO A 284 -14.80 32.13 15.76
CA PRO A 284 -14.60 33.07 14.66
C PRO A 284 -15.79 34.03 14.53
N GLU A 285 -15.50 35.30 14.33
CA GLU A 285 -16.52 36.28 13.95
C GLU A 285 -16.93 36.01 12.49
N GLY A 286 -18.21 35.74 12.26
CA GLY A 286 -18.74 35.42 10.93
C GLY A 286 -19.75 34.28 10.96
N HIS A 287 -20.37 34.01 9.80
CA HIS A 287 -21.39 32.99 9.64
C HIS A 287 -20.88 31.76 8.86
N GLU A 288 -19.61 31.35 9.13
CA GLU A 288 -19.15 30.08 8.56
C GLU A 288 -20.01 28.93 9.14
N PRO A 289 -20.81 28.25 8.29
CA PRO A 289 -21.81 27.29 8.76
C PRO A 289 -21.18 26.07 9.43
N ASN A 290 -19.95 25.74 9.05
CA ASN A 290 -19.21 24.62 9.62
C ASN A 290 -18.20 25.13 10.65
N THR A 291 -18.68 25.51 11.81
CA THR A 291 -17.84 25.98 12.93
C THR A 291 -18.28 25.31 14.21
N TRP A 292 -17.36 24.63 14.89
CA TRP A 292 -17.61 23.93 16.14
C TRP A 292 -16.41 23.98 17.08
N ALA A 293 -16.68 23.85 18.38
CA ALA A 293 -15.66 23.74 19.40
C ALA A 293 -15.22 22.28 19.58
N GLY A 294 -13.97 22.08 19.94
CA GLY A 294 -13.42 20.78 20.28
C GLY A 294 -12.20 20.90 21.19
N GLN A 295 -11.75 19.77 21.71
CA GLN A 295 -10.54 19.68 22.52
C GLN A 295 -9.38 19.11 21.70
N ILE A 296 -8.19 19.68 21.87
CA ILE A 296 -6.97 19.16 21.26
C ILE A 296 -6.63 17.82 21.89
N SER A 297 -6.57 16.76 21.09
CA SER A 297 -6.22 15.41 21.56
C SER A 297 -4.81 14.98 21.20
N ALA A 298 -4.19 15.62 20.21
CA ALA A 298 -2.79 15.40 19.84
C ALA A 298 -2.27 16.56 19.00
N VAL A 299 -0.96 16.83 19.15
CA VAL A 299 -0.22 17.81 18.35
C VAL A 299 1.04 17.14 17.83
N ASP A 300 1.10 16.85 16.52
CA ASP A 300 2.17 16.08 15.90
C ASP A 300 2.94 16.93 14.88
N LEU A 301 4.27 17.02 15.00
CA LEU A 301 5.13 17.68 14.03
C LEU A 301 5.30 16.82 12.78
N MET A 302 4.93 17.36 11.61
CA MET A 302 4.99 16.70 10.32
C MET A 302 5.83 17.51 9.32
N GLY A 303 7.15 17.38 9.41
CA GLY A 303 8.08 18.15 8.59
C GLY A 303 8.01 19.65 8.90
N ASP A 304 7.52 20.47 7.95
CA ASP A 304 7.32 21.92 8.08
C ASP A 304 5.91 22.32 8.52
N ARG A 305 5.05 21.34 8.85
CA ARG A 305 3.67 21.53 9.31
C ARG A 305 3.46 20.85 10.65
N VAL A 306 2.43 21.29 11.36
CA VAL A 306 1.97 20.66 12.60
C VAL A 306 0.54 20.20 12.41
N ARG A 307 0.31 18.92 12.68
CA ARG A 307 -1.00 18.31 12.63
C ARG A 307 -1.63 18.37 14.01
N VAL A 308 -2.83 18.95 14.10
CA VAL A 308 -3.60 19.11 15.31
C VAL A 308 -4.87 18.29 15.20
N ARG A 309 -5.02 17.29 16.06
CA ARG A 309 -6.23 16.49 16.14
C ARG A 309 -7.19 17.11 17.14
N ILE A 310 -8.43 17.31 16.70
CA ILE A 310 -9.47 18.02 17.45
C ILE A 310 -10.63 17.06 17.68
N ASN A 311 -10.83 16.66 18.94
CA ASN A 311 -12.00 15.91 19.38
C ASN A 311 -13.17 16.88 19.52
N GLY A 312 -13.98 16.94 18.52
CA GLY A 312 -15.20 17.74 18.44
C GLY A 312 -16.33 16.90 17.84
N THR A 313 -17.41 17.57 17.51
CA THR A 313 -18.56 16.94 16.84
C THR A 313 -18.80 17.68 15.53
N PRO A 314 -18.19 17.19 14.42
CA PRO A 314 -17.38 15.96 14.28
C PRO A 314 -15.90 16.09 14.72
N GLU A 315 -15.24 14.93 14.94
CA GLU A 315 -13.78 14.85 15.08
C GLU A 315 -13.11 15.28 13.77
N ILE A 316 -12.08 16.14 13.85
CA ILE A 316 -11.36 16.61 12.68
C ILE A 316 -9.88 16.85 12.98
N THR A 317 -9.05 16.76 11.96
CA THR A 317 -7.63 17.08 12.00
C THR A 317 -7.37 18.35 11.18
N ALA A 318 -6.62 19.30 11.76
CA ALA A 318 -6.12 20.48 11.08
C ALA A 318 -4.62 20.40 10.84
N GLU A 319 -4.11 21.05 9.80
CA GLU A 319 -2.68 21.30 9.60
C GLU A 319 -2.38 22.79 9.65
N VAL A 320 -1.50 23.15 10.58
CA VAL A 320 -1.09 24.55 10.82
C VAL A 320 0.42 24.74 10.64
N SER A 321 0.87 25.97 10.55
CA SER A 321 2.31 26.27 10.59
C SER A 321 2.86 26.10 12.02
N PRO A 322 4.15 25.81 12.21
CA PRO A 322 4.77 25.78 13.55
C PRO A 322 4.55 27.09 14.32
N ARG A 323 4.60 28.25 13.63
CA ARG A 323 4.33 29.54 14.25
C ARG A 323 2.91 29.65 14.81
N ALA A 324 1.91 29.07 14.14
CA ALA A 324 0.53 29.07 14.63
C ALA A 324 0.36 28.26 15.92
N VAL A 325 1.21 27.25 16.15
CA VAL A 325 1.22 26.48 17.42
C VAL A 325 1.59 27.38 18.58
N ASP A 326 2.65 28.21 18.42
CA ASP A 326 3.09 29.15 19.44
C ASP A 326 2.08 30.28 19.64
N ASP A 327 1.63 30.89 18.53
CA ASP A 327 0.68 32.03 18.56
C ASP A 327 -0.67 31.63 19.21
N LEU A 328 -1.14 30.42 18.95
CA LEU A 328 -2.39 29.88 19.48
C LEU A 328 -2.17 29.06 20.77
N LYS A 329 -0.93 28.85 21.23
CA LYS A 329 -0.59 28.02 22.41
C LYS A 329 -1.29 26.66 22.35
N LEU A 330 -1.07 25.92 21.24
CA LEU A 330 -1.75 24.65 21.01
C LEU A 330 -1.13 23.54 21.88
N ASP A 331 -1.68 23.32 23.05
CA ASP A 331 -1.28 22.28 23.99
C ASP A 331 -2.36 21.18 24.04
N ASP A 332 -1.96 19.95 24.33
CA ASP A 332 -2.90 18.82 24.51
C ASP A 332 -3.94 19.15 25.59
N GLY A 333 -5.20 18.85 25.29
CA GLY A 333 -6.35 19.10 26.18
C GLY A 333 -6.90 20.53 26.12
N GLY A 334 -6.29 21.45 25.38
CA GLY A 334 -6.79 22.81 25.21
C GLY A 334 -8.05 22.89 24.33
N GLU A 335 -8.94 23.82 24.62
CA GLU A 335 -10.12 24.08 23.76
C GLU A 335 -9.72 24.86 22.51
N LEU A 336 -10.36 24.51 21.39
CA LEU A 336 -10.12 25.09 20.07
C LEU A 336 -11.42 25.14 19.26
N TRP A 337 -11.54 26.17 18.46
CA TRP A 337 -12.59 26.24 17.44
C TRP A 337 -12.02 25.82 16.09
N ALA A 338 -12.71 24.89 15.43
CA ALA A 338 -12.44 24.50 14.06
C ALA A 338 -13.49 25.07 13.14
N SER A 339 -13.08 25.52 11.94
CA SER A 339 -14.00 25.96 10.90
C SER A 339 -13.56 25.48 9.53
N VAL A 340 -14.54 25.16 8.68
CA VAL A 340 -14.32 24.62 7.31
C VAL A 340 -15.32 25.26 6.36
N SER A 341 -14.82 25.84 5.27
CA SER A 341 -15.71 26.33 4.23
C SER A 341 -16.44 25.18 3.52
N PRO A 342 -17.75 25.31 3.24
CA PRO A 342 -18.51 24.32 2.46
C PRO A 342 -17.86 23.95 1.12
N SER A 343 -17.17 24.89 0.48
CA SER A 343 -16.47 24.68 -0.79
C SER A 343 -15.21 23.82 -0.69
N ALA A 344 -14.64 23.67 0.53
CA ALA A 344 -13.47 22.83 0.79
C ALA A 344 -13.85 21.36 1.05
N ILE A 345 -15.13 21.03 1.06
CA ILE A 345 -15.67 19.70 1.34
C ILE A 345 -16.04 19.02 0.02
N THR A 346 -15.39 17.89 -0.27
CA THR A 346 -15.70 17.06 -1.44
C THR A 346 -16.57 15.90 -1.01
N VAL A 347 -17.74 15.73 -1.64
CA VAL A 347 -18.70 14.66 -1.34
C VAL A 347 -18.78 13.65 -2.48
N TYR A 348 -18.92 12.34 -2.15
CA TYR A 348 -19.05 11.25 -3.11
C TYR A 348 -19.78 10.05 -2.49
N PRO A 349 -20.35 9.14 -3.30
CA PRO A 349 -20.97 7.91 -2.78
C PRO A 349 -19.95 6.96 -2.16
N PRO A 350 -20.35 6.15 -1.15
CA PRO A 350 -19.49 5.17 -0.47
C PRO A 350 -18.99 4.04 -1.36
#